data_b258e9d69e819c18ae110b7d08a6c140
#
_entry.id   b258e9d69e819c18ae110b7d08a6c140
#
_cell.length_a   1.000
_cell.length_b   1.000
_cell.length_c   1.000
_cell.angle_alpha   90.00
_cell.angle_beta   90.00
_cell.angle_gamma   90.00
#
_symmetry.space_group_name_H-M   'P 1'
#
loop_
_entity.id
_entity.type
_entity.pdbx_description
1 polymer ?
#
loop_
_entity_poly.entity_id
_entity_poly.type
_entity_poly.pdbx_seq_one_letter_code
_entity_poly.pdbx_strand_id
1 'polypeptide(L)'
;MKRFVLKMIAAVAMVASCGNPDDNGPVSGNGTLTIEADKVELVADGEDFVEITVTYDGEVVAEEVDFYDASTNVPARVKANRFTTKTVGQYSIYAIYNGVKSNVLKITALEHAVPPAPADPAPENVSFRKRVLFTQFTSTGCVYCPIVTGFLRELAADAEYKDKFVLGASHADMPGYQNGEDPASYSEVNAFMSAFGIEGFPTLIADFGDRLGSYSLSAVKALVDEYYGDGSAAVGISVNSELHENVLVMRASVKAAKAGKYRIGAWLLEDGIYGKQTGAPDESYYVHDHCIRKPDAESHFMGYDLGMIGKGKSADHAFAMKLDPEWNIDNCSLLLYVTSASGSDQIANNAVIVPIGKPVAYEYR
;
A
#
# COMPACT_ATOMS: atom_id res chain seq x y z
N MET A 1 -18.34 42.69 16.80
CA MET A 1 -17.25 41.82 16.28
C MET A 1 -17.89 40.50 15.84
N LYS A 2 -18.11 40.35 14.55
CA LYS A 2 -18.71 39.13 13.97
C LYS A 2 -17.59 38.11 13.70
N ARG A 3 -17.65 36.95 14.35
CA ARG A 3 -16.75 35.81 14.09
C ARG A 3 -17.16 35.13 12.78
N PHE A 4 -16.29 35.21 11.79
CA PHE A 4 -16.38 34.38 10.57
C PHE A 4 -15.93 32.96 10.93
N VAL A 5 -16.84 32.02 10.83
CA VAL A 5 -16.53 30.59 10.84
C VAL A 5 -16.20 30.19 9.40
N LEU A 6 -14.95 29.89 9.15
CA LEU A 6 -14.49 29.37 7.87
C LEU A 6 -14.87 27.88 7.80
N LYS A 7 -15.89 27.54 7.01
CA LYS A 7 -16.23 26.15 6.73
C LYS A 7 -15.21 25.62 5.70
N MET A 8 -14.31 24.77 6.15
CA MET A 8 -13.53 23.93 5.24
C MET A 8 -14.47 22.90 4.61
N ILE A 9 -14.66 22.99 3.32
CA ILE A 9 -15.36 21.97 2.52
C ILE A 9 -14.30 20.92 2.17
N ALA A 10 -14.31 19.78 2.86
CA ALA A 10 -13.57 18.60 2.45
C ALA A 10 -14.20 18.07 1.16
N ALA A 11 -13.43 18.00 0.08
CA ALA A 11 -13.87 17.39 -1.17
C ALA A 11 -13.86 15.87 -1.02
N VAL A 12 -15.02 15.29 -0.78
CA VAL A 12 -15.22 13.83 -0.75
C VAL A 12 -15.19 13.29 -2.17
N ALA A 13 -14.29 12.34 -2.45
CA ALA A 13 -14.26 11.63 -3.71
C ALA A 13 -15.48 10.72 -3.83
N MET A 14 -16.35 10.97 -4.82
CA MET A 14 -17.44 10.07 -5.17
C MET A 14 -16.88 8.76 -5.74
N VAL A 15 -17.03 7.67 -5.02
CA VAL A 15 -16.77 6.33 -5.52
C VAL A 15 -18.07 5.81 -6.14
N ALA A 16 -18.16 5.80 -7.47
CA ALA A 16 -19.22 5.13 -8.18
C ALA A 16 -18.97 3.61 -8.14
N SER A 17 -19.70 2.90 -7.28
CA SER A 17 -19.70 1.43 -7.21
C SER A 17 -20.58 0.87 -8.34
N CYS A 18 -19.98 0.11 -9.27
CA CYS A 18 -20.75 -0.80 -10.14
C CYS A 18 -21.13 -2.03 -9.31
N GLY A 19 -22.42 -2.23 -9.10
CA GLY A 19 -22.98 -3.33 -8.32
C GLY A 19 -22.75 -4.70 -8.95
N ASN A 20 -22.47 -5.69 -8.12
CA ASN A 20 -22.47 -7.11 -8.43
C ASN A 20 -23.91 -7.69 -8.26
N PRO A 21 -24.41 -8.59 -9.12
CA PRO A 21 -25.81 -8.95 -9.18
C PRO A 21 -26.20 -10.20 -8.36
N ASP A 22 -25.75 -10.33 -7.11
CA ASP A 22 -26.23 -11.40 -6.21
C ASP A 22 -26.40 -10.89 -4.78
N ASP A 23 -27.53 -10.19 -4.52
CA ASP A 23 -27.95 -9.87 -3.15
C ASP A 23 -29.46 -9.96 -3.00
N ASN A 24 -29.95 -11.11 -2.48
CA ASN A 24 -31.33 -11.39 -2.21
C ASN A 24 -31.75 -10.94 -0.81
N GLY A 25 -31.93 -9.61 -0.62
CA GLY A 25 -32.70 -9.04 0.49
C GLY A 25 -33.94 -8.32 -0.05
N PRO A 26 -35.07 -8.19 0.69
CA PRO A 26 -36.25 -7.53 0.19
C PRO A 26 -36.05 -6.01 0.10
N VAL A 27 -35.52 -5.55 -1.03
CA VAL A 27 -35.45 -4.12 -1.38
C VAL A 27 -36.72 -3.82 -2.20
N SER A 28 -37.68 -3.12 -1.61
CA SER A 28 -38.96 -2.79 -2.26
C SER A 28 -39.20 -1.29 -2.39
N GLY A 29 -38.23 -0.44 -2.05
CA GLY A 29 -38.35 1.01 -2.10
C GLY A 29 -37.92 1.60 -3.44
N ASN A 30 -38.59 2.65 -3.90
CA ASN A 30 -38.18 3.49 -5.01
C ASN A 30 -37.46 4.71 -4.41
N GLY A 31 -36.18 4.95 -4.79
CA GLY A 31 -35.40 6.08 -4.33
C GLY A 31 -33.90 5.77 -4.33
N THR A 32 -33.07 6.77 -4.08
CA THR A 32 -31.61 6.65 -3.96
C THR A 32 -31.21 6.96 -2.52
N LEU A 33 -30.67 5.95 -1.82
CA LEU A 33 -30.11 6.11 -0.50
C LEU A 33 -28.60 6.12 -0.58
N THR A 34 -27.94 7.12 0.01
CA THR A 34 -26.47 7.21 0.10
C THR A 34 -26.05 7.46 1.53
N ILE A 35 -24.90 6.90 1.90
CA ILE A 35 -24.22 7.20 3.16
C ILE A 35 -22.81 7.72 2.88
N GLU A 36 -22.44 8.77 3.59
CA GLU A 36 -21.11 9.39 3.56
C GLU A 36 -20.58 9.54 5.00
N ALA A 37 -19.28 9.59 5.16
CA ALA A 37 -18.64 9.74 6.45
C ALA A 37 -17.76 10.98 6.49
N ASP A 38 -17.64 11.59 7.67
CA ASP A 38 -16.73 12.70 7.94
C ASP A 38 -15.26 12.26 7.84
N LYS A 39 -14.97 11.01 8.17
CA LYS A 39 -13.68 10.33 8.06
C LYS A 39 -13.91 8.83 7.88
N VAL A 40 -12.92 8.10 7.38
CA VAL A 40 -13.01 6.64 7.17
C VAL A 40 -12.07 5.85 8.09
N GLU A 41 -11.44 6.51 9.03
CA GLU A 41 -10.54 5.94 10.02
C GLU A 41 -10.89 6.44 11.41
N LEU A 42 -10.73 5.55 12.41
CA LEU A 42 -10.89 5.89 13.82
C LEU A 42 -9.90 5.10 14.67
N VAL A 43 -9.65 5.61 15.89
CA VAL A 43 -8.93 4.87 16.93
C VAL A 43 -9.89 3.91 17.63
N ALA A 44 -9.48 2.64 17.78
CA ALA A 44 -10.29 1.60 18.39
C ALA A 44 -10.28 1.68 19.93
N ASP A 45 -10.57 2.86 20.52
CA ASP A 45 -10.63 3.12 21.96
C ASP A 45 -12.07 3.08 22.51
N GLY A 46 -13.06 3.12 21.62
CA GLY A 46 -14.48 3.16 21.94
C GLY A 46 -15.00 4.57 22.26
N GLU A 47 -14.17 5.60 22.11
CA GLU A 47 -14.49 7.02 22.29
C GLU A 47 -14.45 7.76 20.95
N ASP A 48 -13.42 7.49 20.14
CA ASP A 48 -13.33 8.02 18.78
C ASP A 48 -14.43 7.41 17.90
N PHE A 49 -14.98 8.22 17.00
CA PHE A 49 -16.12 7.81 16.16
C PHE A 49 -16.03 8.38 14.74
N VAL A 50 -16.71 7.70 13.84
CA VAL A 50 -17.01 8.17 12.49
C VAL A 50 -18.44 8.67 12.46
N GLU A 51 -18.68 9.90 12.03
CA GLU A 51 -20.01 10.47 11.85
C GLU A 51 -20.51 10.21 10.43
N ILE A 52 -21.68 9.56 10.34
CA ILE A 52 -22.25 9.11 9.06
C ILE A 52 -23.44 10.03 8.70
N THR A 53 -23.34 10.64 7.52
CA THR A 53 -24.47 11.39 6.94
C THR A 53 -25.26 10.45 6.02
N VAL A 54 -26.55 10.38 6.23
CA VAL A 54 -27.48 9.60 5.41
C VAL A 54 -28.29 10.57 4.54
N THR A 55 -28.36 10.29 3.23
CA THR A 55 -29.10 11.12 2.26
C THR A 55 -30.05 10.23 1.46
N TYR A 56 -31.32 10.61 1.39
CA TYR A 56 -32.34 9.94 0.59
C TYR A 56 -32.91 10.91 -0.45
N ASP A 57 -32.83 10.57 -1.73
CA ASP A 57 -33.21 11.41 -2.88
C ASP A 57 -32.65 12.84 -2.83
N GLY A 58 -31.42 12.98 -2.29
CA GLY A 58 -30.71 14.25 -2.21
C GLY A 58 -30.96 15.06 -0.93
N GLU A 59 -31.89 14.61 -0.06
CA GLU A 59 -32.19 15.26 1.21
C GLU A 59 -31.59 14.47 2.39
N VAL A 60 -31.02 15.20 3.37
CA VAL A 60 -30.47 14.58 4.58
C VAL A 60 -31.57 13.97 5.44
N VAL A 61 -31.43 12.71 5.78
CA VAL A 61 -32.37 11.97 6.65
C VAL A 61 -32.08 12.35 8.12
N ALA A 62 -33.09 12.91 8.78
CA ALA A 62 -32.99 13.33 10.20
C ALA A 62 -33.48 12.23 11.17
N GLU A 63 -34.23 11.25 10.68
CA GLU A 63 -34.74 10.15 11.47
C GLU A 63 -33.66 9.09 11.72
N GLU A 64 -33.94 8.19 12.66
CA GLU A 64 -33.09 7.04 12.93
C GLU A 64 -33.11 6.06 11.75
N VAL A 65 -31.92 5.61 11.33
CA VAL A 65 -31.71 4.73 10.19
C VAL A 65 -31.07 3.43 10.68
N ASP A 66 -31.50 2.32 10.14
CA ASP A 66 -30.92 1.01 10.42
C ASP A 66 -29.61 0.80 9.64
N PHE A 67 -28.54 0.46 10.34
CA PHE A 67 -27.25 0.15 9.78
C PHE A 67 -26.90 -1.32 9.95
N TYR A 68 -26.23 -1.90 8.94
CA TYR A 68 -25.86 -3.31 8.88
C TYR A 68 -24.40 -3.49 8.47
N ASP A 69 -23.78 -4.54 9.00
CA ASP A 69 -22.49 -5.02 8.53
C ASP A 69 -22.67 -5.70 7.16
N ALA A 70 -21.92 -5.26 6.15
CA ALA A 70 -22.10 -5.73 4.77
C ALA A 70 -21.57 -7.16 4.55
N SER A 71 -20.72 -7.69 5.44
CA SER A 71 -20.18 -9.04 5.35
C SER A 71 -21.09 -10.09 5.96
N THR A 72 -21.84 -9.71 7.00
CA THR A 72 -22.66 -10.62 7.81
C THR A 72 -24.15 -10.36 7.71
N ASN A 73 -24.56 -9.19 7.21
CA ASN A 73 -25.95 -8.69 7.17
C ASN A 73 -26.62 -8.62 8.56
N VAL A 74 -25.84 -8.51 9.64
CA VAL A 74 -26.36 -8.27 10.98
C VAL A 74 -26.32 -6.78 11.33
N PRO A 75 -27.15 -6.28 12.28
CA PRO A 75 -27.12 -4.88 12.69
C PRO A 75 -25.73 -4.42 13.10
N ALA A 76 -25.27 -3.32 12.50
CA ALA A 76 -23.99 -2.69 12.82
C ALA A 76 -24.12 -1.87 14.13
N ARG A 77 -22.97 -1.67 14.82
CA ARG A 77 -22.93 -0.87 16.06
C ARG A 77 -22.88 0.64 15.76
N VAL A 78 -23.88 1.14 15.04
CA VAL A 78 -24.03 2.58 14.78
C VAL A 78 -25.11 3.13 15.70
N LYS A 79 -24.84 4.22 16.39
CA LYS A 79 -25.75 4.89 17.30
C LYS A 79 -25.81 6.37 16.98
N ALA A 80 -27.00 6.92 16.77
CA ALA A 80 -27.16 8.33 16.39
C ALA A 80 -26.24 8.72 15.22
N ASN A 81 -26.19 7.87 14.19
CA ASN A 81 -25.32 8.02 13.01
C ASN A 81 -23.81 8.05 13.31
N ARG A 82 -23.38 7.52 14.45
CA ARG A 82 -21.96 7.42 14.85
C ARG A 82 -21.55 5.97 15.00
N PHE A 83 -20.48 5.60 14.29
CA PHE A 83 -19.84 4.31 14.44
C PHE A 83 -18.62 4.44 15.35
N THR A 84 -18.50 3.59 16.36
CA THR A 84 -17.34 3.45 17.23
C THR A 84 -17.06 1.99 17.53
N THR A 85 -15.82 1.65 17.88
CA THR A 85 -15.43 0.28 18.23
C THR A 85 -14.23 0.27 19.17
N LYS A 86 -14.06 -0.85 19.91
CA LYS A 86 -12.84 -1.16 20.68
C LYS A 86 -11.99 -2.24 20.02
N THR A 87 -12.36 -2.66 18.81
CA THR A 87 -11.68 -3.74 18.11
C THR A 87 -11.07 -3.20 16.83
N VAL A 88 -9.77 -3.37 16.69
CA VAL A 88 -9.01 -3.06 15.47
C VAL A 88 -9.52 -3.93 14.32
N GLY A 89 -9.67 -3.35 13.14
CA GLY A 89 -10.12 -4.07 11.95
C GLY A 89 -10.77 -3.19 10.90
N GLN A 90 -11.16 -3.82 9.79
CA GLN A 90 -11.94 -3.18 8.73
C GLN A 90 -13.41 -3.51 8.90
N TYR A 91 -14.24 -2.49 8.75
CA TYR A 91 -15.69 -2.57 8.85
C TYR A 91 -16.31 -2.09 7.56
N SER A 92 -17.29 -2.84 7.05
CA SER A 92 -18.05 -2.49 5.86
C SER A 92 -19.51 -2.32 6.28
N ILE A 93 -20.04 -1.10 6.17
CA ILE A 93 -21.36 -0.75 6.72
C ILE A 93 -22.26 -0.23 5.59
N TYR A 94 -23.51 -0.65 5.57
CA TYR A 94 -24.56 -0.06 4.73
C TYR A 94 -25.78 0.29 5.58
N ALA A 95 -26.62 1.17 5.05
CA ALA A 95 -27.88 1.57 5.67
C ALA A 95 -29.10 1.05 4.89
N ILE A 96 -30.21 0.87 5.59
CA ILE A 96 -31.53 0.65 4.97
C ILE A 96 -32.49 1.72 5.49
N TYR A 97 -33.14 2.43 4.57
CA TYR A 97 -34.16 3.42 4.88
C TYR A 97 -35.28 3.34 3.86
N ASN A 98 -36.53 3.32 4.30
CA ASN A 98 -37.73 3.11 3.44
C ASN A 98 -37.63 1.92 2.48
N GLY A 99 -36.96 0.82 2.90
CA GLY A 99 -36.78 -0.37 2.09
C GLY A 99 -35.73 -0.21 0.97
N VAL A 100 -34.94 0.87 0.96
CA VAL A 100 -33.84 1.11 0.02
C VAL A 100 -32.51 0.87 0.74
N LYS A 101 -31.60 0.13 0.07
CA LYS A 101 -30.23 -0.12 0.55
C LYS A 101 -29.27 0.95 0.01
N SER A 102 -28.37 1.44 0.85
CA SER A 102 -27.34 2.41 0.48
C SER A 102 -26.14 1.77 -0.22
N ASN A 103 -25.19 2.61 -0.65
CA ASN A 103 -23.80 2.22 -0.89
C ASN A 103 -23.18 1.64 0.39
N VAL A 104 -22.05 0.93 0.24
CA VAL A 104 -21.24 0.42 1.36
C VAL A 104 -20.16 1.43 1.73
N LEU A 105 -20.09 1.80 3.01
CA LEU A 105 -19.04 2.59 3.61
C LEU A 105 -18.01 1.66 4.24
N LYS A 106 -16.73 1.83 3.89
CA LYS A 106 -15.62 1.11 4.52
C LYS A 106 -14.96 1.99 5.57
N ILE A 107 -14.79 1.46 6.78
CA ILE A 107 -14.17 2.16 7.92
C ILE A 107 -13.03 1.28 8.45
N THR A 108 -11.87 1.88 8.72
CA THR A 108 -10.73 1.22 9.32
C THR A 108 -10.56 1.68 10.77
N ALA A 109 -10.63 0.74 11.71
CA ALA A 109 -10.34 1.00 13.13
C ALA A 109 -8.91 0.57 13.43
N LEU A 110 -8.10 1.48 13.97
CA LEU A 110 -6.67 1.33 14.21
C LEU A 110 -6.35 1.42 15.70
N GLU A 111 -5.24 0.84 16.13
CA GLU A 111 -4.79 0.89 17.52
C GLU A 111 -4.35 2.31 17.93
N HIS A 112 -3.76 3.05 16.99
CA HIS A 112 -3.26 4.41 17.18
C HIS A 112 -3.74 5.34 16.08
N ALA A 113 -3.77 6.63 16.38
CA ALA A 113 -4.06 7.67 15.40
C ALA A 113 -2.99 7.70 14.30
N VAL A 114 -3.43 7.87 13.05
CA VAL A 114 -2.53 7.94 11.90
C VAL A 114 -2.14 9.40 11.65
N PRO A 115 -0.84 9.73 11.52
CA PRO A 115 -0.43 11.10 11.25
C PRO A 115 -0.97 11.58 9.89
N PRO A 116 -1.26 12.88 9.72
CA PRO A 116 -1.72 13.40 8.44
C PRO A 116 -0.62 13.27 7.37
N ALA A 117 -1.01 13.09 6.13
CA ALA A 117 -0.06 13.17 5.01
C ALA A 117 0.61 14.56 4.97
N PRO A 118 1.87 14.66 4.53
CA PRO A 118 2.54 15.95 4.35
C PRO A 118 1.75 16.85 3.40
N ALA A 119 1.81 18.16 3.66
CA ALA A 119 1.23 19.13 2.74
C ALA A 119 1.89 19.01 1.36
N ASP A 120 1.08 19.07 0.30
CA ASP A 120 1.59 19.04 -1.06
C ASP A 120 2.35 20.34 -1.38
N PRO A 121 3.68 20.27 -1.66
CA PRO A 121 4.47 21.48 -1.91
C PRO A 121 4.15 22.16 -3.26
N ALA A 122 3.46 21.46 -4.17
CA ALA A 122 3.11 21.99 -5.50
C ALA A 122 1.76 21.41 -5.97
N PRO A 123 0.61 21.88 -5.40
CA PRO A 123 -0.71 21.29 -5.63
C PRO A 123 -1.14 21.19 -7.11
N GLU A 124 -0.71 22.14 -7.95
CA GLU A 124 -1.03 22.15 -9.38
C GLU A 124 -0.07 21.29 -10.23
N ASN A 125 1.09 20.86 -9.66
CA ASN A 125 2.06 20.04 -10.38
C ASN A 125 1.59 18.58 -10.40
N VAL A 126 1.69 17.94 -11.56
CA VAL A 126 1.39 16.52 -11.78
C VAL A 126 2.54 15.78 -12.51
N SER A 127 3.74 16.37 -12.52
CA SER A 127 4.93 15.75 -13.10
C SER A 127 5.74 15.07 -12.01
N PHE A 128 5.53 13.77 -11.79
CA PHE A 128 6.18 13.02 -10.74
C PHE A 128 7.41 12.27 -11.24
N ARG A 129 8.41 12.15 -10.36
CA ARG A 129 9.60 11.36 -10.60
C ARG A 129 9.28 9.87 -10.53
N LYS A 130 9.67 9.12 -11.56
CA LYS A 130 9.56 7.65 -11.62
C LYS A 130 10.74 6.99 -10.92
N ARG A 131 10.45 5.90 -10.18
CA ARG A 131 11.42 4.86 -9.82
C ARG A 131 10.86 3.50 -10.20
N VAL A 132 11.68 2.68 -10.80
CA VAL A 132 11.37 1.29 -11.12
C VAL A 132 11.42 0.48 -9.83
N LEU A 133 10.39 -0.29 -9.55
CA LEU A 133 10.37 -1.23 -8.44
C LEU A 133 11.05 -2.53 -8.85
N PHE A 134 12.22 -2.82 -8.32
CA PHE A 134 12.80 -4.15 -8.39
C PHE A 134 12.36 -5.01 -7.21
N THR A 135 11.89 -6.21 -7.52
CA THR A 135 11.65 -7.29 -6.55
C THR A 135 12.64 -8.41 -6.86
N GLN A 136 13.60 -8.61 -5.97
CA GLN A 136 14.55 -9.72 -6.06
C GLN A 136 14.09 -10.85 -5.17
N PHE A 137 13.80 -12.02 -5.74
CA PHE A 137 13.59 -13.25 -4.99
C PHE A 137 14.92 -13.99 -4.88
N THR A 138 15.33 -14.28 -3.64
CA THR A 138 16.68 -14.72 -3.31
C THR A 138 16.69 -15.64 -2.07
N SER A 139 17.85 -16.19 -1.74
CA SER A 139 18.09 -16.98 -0.54
C SER A 139 19.58 -17.04 -0.21
N THR A 140 19.94 -17.11 1.06
CA THR A 140 21.31 -17.37 1.51
C THR A 140 21.82 -18.75 1.07
N GLY A 141 20.94 -19.72 0.86
CA GLY A 141 21.26 -21.05 0.31
C GLY A 141 21.50 -21.07 -1.20
N CYS A 142 21.16 -20.00 -1.92
CA CYS A 142 21.22 -19.95 -3.39
C CYS A 142 22.63 -19.62 -3.90
N VAL A 143 23.27 -20.54 -4.62
CA VAL A 143 24.65 -20.38 -5.12
C VAL A 143 24.79 -19.33 -6.24
N TYR A 144 23.71 -19.04 -6.99
CA TYR A 144 23.72 -18.08 -8.11
C TYR A 144 23.20 -16.70 -7.72
N CYS A 145 22.57 -16.56 -6.55
CA CYS A 145 21.97 -15.29 -6.11
C CYS A 145 23.00 -14.15 -5.98
N PRO A 146 24.25 -14.39 -5.54
CA PRO A 146 25.28 -13.36 -5.48
C PRO A 146 25.55 -12.66 -6.83
N ILE A 147 25.33 -13.35 -7.96
CA ILE A 147 25.54 -12.78 -9.29
C ILE A 147 24.58 -11.61 -9.52
N VAL A 148 23.27 -11.81 -9.28
CA VAL A 148 22.27 -10.75 -9.44
C VAL A 148 22.45 -9.65 -8.38
N THR A 149 22.73 -10.03 -7.13
CA THR A 149 23.03 -9.05 -6.05
C THR A 149 24.24 -8.20 -6.42
N GLY A 150 25.28 -8.77 -7.04
CA GLY A 150 26.44 -8.01 -7.53
C GLY A 150 26.06 -6.96 -8.58
N PHE A 151 25.24 -7.32 -9.57
CA PHE A 151 24.77 -6.37 -10.58
C PHE A 151 23.89 -5.25 -9.97
N LEU A 152 23.05 -5.56 -8.99
CA LEU A 152 22.24 -4.55 -8.31
C LEU A 152 23.11 -3.59 -7.50
N ARG A 153 24.17 -4.07 -6.83
CA ARG A 153 25.16 -3.23 -6.14
C ARG A 153 25.92 -2.32 -7.10
N GLU A 154 26.37 -2.85 -8.25
CA GLU A 154 26.99 -2.04 -9.29
C GLU A 154 26.04 -0.96 -9.82
N LEU A 155 24.77 -1.30 -10.04
CA LEU A 155 23.73 -0.38 -10.48
C LEU A 155 23.47 0.72 -9.45
N ALA A 156 23.40 0.37 -8.16
CA ALA A 156 23.22 1.31 -7.07
C ALA A 156 24.44 2.26 -6.88
N ALA A 157 25.64 1.83 -7.28
CA ALA A 157 26.84 2.66 -7.27
C ALA A 157 26.98 3.53 -8.54
N ASP A 158 26.26 3.20 -9.61
CA ASP A 158 26.32 3.94 -10.87
C ASP A 158 25.55 5.26 -10.79
N ALA A 159 26.24 6.39 -11.00
CA ALA A 159 25.67 7.73 -10.90
C ALA A 159 24.47 7.96 -11.84
N GLU A 160 24.39 7.23 -12.96
CA GLU A 160 23.29 7.31 -13.90
C GLU A 160 22.03 6.53 -13.43
N TYR A 161 22.22 5.41 -12.69
CA TYR A 161 21.15 4.47 -12.37
C TYR A 161 20.67 4.52 -10.92
N LYS A 162 21.51 4.89 -9.97
CA LYS A 162 21.25 4.82 -8.51
C LYS A 162 19.92 5.41 -8.06
N ASP A 163 19.42 6.40 -8.80
CA ASP A 163 18.17 7.11 -8.46
C ASP A 163 16.98 6.69 -9.36
N LYS A 164 17.18 5.75 -10.30
CA LYS A 164 16.15 5.31 -11.23
C LYS A 164 15.30 4.15 -10.70
N PHE A 165 15.75 3.45 -9.65
CA PHE A 165 15.06 2.29 -9.11
C PHE A 165 15.03 2.27 -7.59
N VAL A 166 14.17 1.43 -7.04
CA VAL A 166 14.14 0.99 -5.65
C VAL A 166 14.11 -0.53 -5.61
N LEU A 167 14.64 -1.14 -4.56
CA LEU A 167 14.78 -2.59 -4.42
C LEU A 167 14.08 -3.09 -3.17
N GLY A 168 13.29 -4.17 -3.30
CA GLY A 168 12.87 -5.03 -2.22
C GLY A 168 13.40 -6.45 -2.45
N ALA A 169 14.18 -6.98 -1.51
CA ALA A 169 14.73 -8.33 -1.56
C ALA A 169 13.85 -9.29 -0.75
N SER A 170 13.18 -10.20 -1.45
CA SER A 170 12.35 -11.26 -0.85
C SER A 170 13.21 -12.49 -0.62
N HIS A 171 13.60 -12.69 0.62
CA HIS A 171 14.40 -13.83 1.07
C HIS A 171 13.51 -15.02 1.46
N ALA A 172 13.88 -16.21 1.03
CA ALA A 172 13.18 -17.45 1.40
C ALA A 172 14.16 -18.54 1.85
N ASP A 173 13.69 -19.38 2.74
CA ASP A 173 14.43 -20.59 3.13
C ASP A 173 14.58 -21.54 1.95
N MET A 174 15.73 -22.24 1.91
CA MET A 174 16.02 -23.37 1.00
C MET A 174 16.37 -24.62 1.82
N PRO A 175 15.38 -25.32 2.37
CA PRO A 175 15.61 -26.48 3.23
C PRO A 175 16.46 -27.55 2.52
N GLY A 176 17.49 -28.05 3.20
CA GLY A 176 18.40 -29.08 2.66
C GLY A 176 19.59 -28.53 1.88
N TYR A 177 19.66 -27.20 1.65
CA TYR A 177 20.84 -26.56 1.07
C TYR A 177 21.75 -25.98 2.15
N GLN A 178 23.03 -25.85 1.84
CA GLN A 178 23.97 -25.17 2.72
C GLN A 178 23.55 -23.70 2.93
N ASN A 179 23.55 -23.24 4.18
CA ASN A 179 23.04 -21.91 4.56
C ASN A 179 21.58 -21.67 4.12
N GLY A 180 20.77 -22.71 4.02
CA GLY A 180 19.40 -22.62 3.52
C GLY A 180 18.38 -22.16 4.57
N GLU A 181 18.77 -22.01 5.85
CA GLU A 181 18.01 -21.26 6.86
C GLU A 181 18.36 -19.79 6.70
N ASP A 182 17.46 -19.05 6.06
CA ASP A 182 17.72 -17.65 5.68
C ASP A 182 17.25 -16.69 6.80
N PRO A 183 18.16 -15.94 7.46
CA PRO A 183 17.79 -15.05 8.56
C PRO A 183 16.91 -13.87 8.12
N ALA A 184 16.82 -13.60 6.83
CA ALA A 184 15.94 -12.57 6.25
C ALA A 184 14.62 -13.14 5.73
N SER A 185 14.36 -14.46 5.87
CA SER A 185 13.08 -15.08 5.52
C SER A 185 11.96 -14.54 6.42
N TYR A 186 10.73 -14.52 5.89
CA TYR A 186 9.55 -13.99 6.59
C TYR A 186 8.32 -14.88 6.35
N SER A 187 7.32 -14.76 7.21
CA SER A 187 6.17 -15.69 7.26
C SER A 187 5.37 -15.77 5.96
N GLU A 188 5.21 -14.64 5.25
CA GLU A 188 4.40 -14.54 4.04
C GLU A 188 5.16 -14.87 2.75
N VAL A 189 6.47 -15.19 2.82
CA VAL A 189 7.32 -15.35 1.64
C VAL A 189 6.80 -16.38 0.64
N ASN A 190 6.28 -17.52 1.11
CA ASN A 190 5.76 -18.56 0.24
C ASN A 190 4.49 -18.12 -0.50
N ALA A 191 3.61 -17.36 0.18
CA ALA A 191 2.42 -16.77 -0.43
C ALA A 191 2.83 -15.70 -1.45
N PHE A 192 3.84 -14.88 -1.12
CA PHE A 192 4.39 -13.87 -2.02
C PHE A 192 5.01 -14.48 -3.28
N MET A 193 5.85 -15.51 -3.12
CA MET A 193 6.41 -16.26 -4.24
C MET A 193 5.32 -16.88 -5.13
N SER A 194 4.31 -17.48 -4.52
CA SER A 194 3.19 -18.09 -5.25
C SER A 194 2.40 -17.05 -6.05
N ALA A 195 2.13 -15.87 -5.48
CA ALA A 195 1.42 -14.78 -6.15
C ALA A 195 2.14 -14.30 -7.42
N PHE A 196 3.48 -14.36 -7.42
CA PHE A 196 4.31 -13.99 -8.57
C PHE A 196 4.78 -15.18 -9.41
N GLY A 197 4.34 -16.41 -9.11
CA GLY A 197 4.73 -17.62 -9.83
C GLY A 197 6.25 -17.86 -9.81
N ILE A 198 6.90 -17.66 -8.67
CA ILE A 198 8.34 -17.85 -8.51
C ILE A 198 8.65 -19.35 -8.31
N GLU A 199 9.42 -19.92 -9.22
CA GLU A 199 9.80 -21.33 -9.22
C GLU A 199 11.26 -21.56 -8.81
N GLY A 200 12.08 -20.50 -8.71
CA GLY A 200 13.49 -20.62 -8.36
C GLY A 200 14.22 -19.30 -8.18
N PHE A 201 15.46 -19.40 -7.70
CA PHE A 201 16.35 -18.27 -7.40
C PHE A 201 17.63 -18.30 -8.22
N PRO A 202 18.21 -17.11 -8.55
CA PRO A 202 17.62 -15.78 -8.35
C PRO A 202 16.51 -15.50 -9.36
N THR A 203 15.49 -14.75 -8.95
CA THR A 203 14.53 -14.13 -9.88
C THR A 203 14.46 -12.64 -9.58
N LEU A 204 14.61 -11.79 -10.58
CA LEU A 204 14.47 -10.33 -10.49
C LEU A 204 13.31 -9.90 -11.40
N ILE A 205 12.38 -9.12 -10.83
CA ILE A 205 11.20 -8.61 -11.55
C ILE A 205 11.21 -7.09 -11.48
N ALA A 206 10.91 -6.42 -12.60
CA ALA A 206 10.71 -4.98 -12.67
C ALA A 206 9.22 -4.64 -12.66
N ASP A 207 8.81 -3.68 -11.82
CA ASP A 207 7.45 -3.14 -11.71
C ASP A 207 6.33 -4.20 -11.70
N PHE A 208 6.58 -5.41 -11.18
CA PHE A 208 5.71 -6.58 -11.21
C PHE A 208 5.41 -7.13 -12.63
N GLY A 209 6.11 -6.62 -13.64
CA GLY A 209 6.01 -7.04 -15.03
C GLY A 209 7.08 -8.06 -15.41
N ASP A 210 8.06 -7.65 -16.23
CA ASP A 210 9.03 -8.55 -16.80
C ASP A 210 10.09 -9.03 -15.80
N ARG A 211 10.53 -10.26 -16.02
CA ARG A 211 11.63 -10.89 -15.31
C ARG A 211 12.94 -10.69 -16.06
N LEU A 212 14.03 -10.60 -15.30
CA LEU A 212 15.37 -10.57 -15.88
C LEU A 212 15.61 -11.82 -16.75
N GLY A 213 15.78 -11.64 -18.04
CA GLY A 213 15.92 -12.73 -19.01
C GLY A 213 17.32 -13.35 -19.06
N SER A 214 18.35 -12.63 -18.63
CA SER A 214 19.74 -13.12 -18.58
C SER A 214 20.52 -12.47 -17.44
N TYR A 215 21.45 -13.22 -16.84
CA TYR A 215 22.26 -12.74 -15.73
C TYR A 215 23.46 -11.94 -16.22
N SER A 216 23.22 -10.68 -16.59
CA SER A 216 24.27 -9.73 -16.97
C SER A 216 23.91 -8.32 -16.52
N LEU A 217 24.91 -7.51 -16.20
CA LEU A 217 24.72 -6.10 -15.84
C LEU A 217 23.99 -5.32 -16.94
N SER A 218 24.32 -5.60 -18.21
CA SER A 218 23.66 -4.96 -19.36
C SER A 218 22.17 -5.29 -19.45
N ALA A 219 21.76 -6.52 -19.10
CA ALA A 219 20.36 -6.90 -19.06
C ALA A 219 19.61 -6.21 -17.92
N VAL A 220 20.23 -6.06 -16.73
CA VAL A 220 19.65 -5.31 -15.62
C VAL A 220 19.48 -3.84 -15.98
N LYS A 221 20.50 -3.22 -16.61
CA LYS A 221 20.41 -1.82 -17.09
C LYS A 221 19.30 -1.65 -18.13
N ALA A 222 19.21 -2.55 -19.10
CA ALA A 222 18.15 -2.52 -20.12
C ALA A 222 16.76 -2.63 -19.51
N LEU A 223 16.60 -3.47 -18.49
CA LEU A 223 15.33 -3.62 -17.76
C LEU A 223 14.96 -2.34 -17.00
N VAL A 224 15.95 -1.64 -16.38
CA VAL A 224 15.71 -0.31 -15.79
C VAL A 224 15.28 0.69 -16.85
N ASP A 225 16.04 0.79 -17.95
CA ASP A 225 15.78 1.80 -18.97
C ASP A 225 14.40 1.62 -19.62
N GLU A 226 13.96 0.37 -19.84
CA GLU A 226 12.64 0.03 -20.36
C GLU A 226 11.53 0.52 -19.45
N TYR A 227 11.58 0.20 -18.15
CA TYR A 227 10.54 0.54 -17.18
C TYR A 227 10.62 1.97 -16.66
N TYR A 228 11.80 2.57 -16.66
CA TYR A 228 11.99 3.98 -16.29
C TYR A 228 11.46 4.92 -17.36
N GLY A 229 11.64 4.58 -18.65
CA GLY A 229 11.22 5.37 -19.79
C GLY A 229 11.81 6.78 -19.76
N ASP A 230 10.98 7.80 -19.86
CA ASP A 230 11.40 9.20 -19.76
C ASP A 230 11.54 9.71 -18.29
N GLY A 231 11.37 8.84 -17.32
CA GLY A 231 11.43 9.15 -15.89
C GLY A 231 10.17 9.81 -15.31
N SER A 232 9.05 9.78 -16.06
CA SER A 232 7.75 10.29 -15.61
C SER A 232 6.90 9.17 -15.02
N ALA A 233 6.38 9.40 -13.82
CA ALA A 233 5.44 8.47 -13.20
C ALA A 233 3.97 8.90 -13.42
N ALA A 234 3.09 7.90 -13.52
CA ALA A 234 1.65 8.14 -13.61
C ALA A 234 1.05 8.65 -12.28
N VAL A 235 1.75 8.42 -11.16
CA VAL A 235 1.36 8.87 -9.83
C VAL A 235 2.56 9.34 -9.00
N GLY A 236 2.32 10.28 -8.09
CA GLY A 236 3.20 10.62 -6.96
C GLY A 236 2.75 9.93 -5.70
N ILE A 237 3.69 9.63 -4.81
CA ILE A 237 3.46 9.04 -3.50
C ILE A 237 4.01 9.98 -2.44
N SER A 238 3.20 10.32 -1.45
CA SER A 238 3.55 11.08 -0.26
C SER A 238 3.21 10.23 0.96
N VAL A 239 4.03 10.25 2.00
CA VAL A 239 3.82 9.41 3.18
C VAL A 239 4.26 10.11 4.46
N ASN A 240 3.55 9.85 5.55
CA ASN A 240 3.95 10.18 6.91
C ASN A 240 3.71 8.95 7.80
N SER A 241 4.61 8.69 8.73
CA SER A 241 4.53 7.54 9.61
C SER A 241 4.95 7.89 11.02
N GLU A 242 4.38 7.19 12.00
CA GLU A 242 4.76 7.24 13.40
C GLU A 242 4.88 5.84 13.97
N LEU A 243 5.85 5.64 14.84
CA LEU A 243 6.05 4.38 15.55
C LEU A 243 5.62 4.55 17.01
N HIS A 244 4.65 3.74 17.44
CA HIS A 244 4.16 3.66 18.80
C HIS A 244 4.54 2.30 19.38
N GLU A 245 5.57 2.26 20.23
CA GLU A 245 6.17 1.01 20.72
C GLU A 245 6.58 0.08 19.58
N ASN A 246 5.77 -0.93 19.27
CA ASN A 246 6.00 -1.86 18.16
C ASN A 246 4.89 -1.82 17.09
N VAL A 247 4.05 -0.80 17.10
CA VAL A 247 3.03 -0.57 16.07
C VAL A 247 3.41 0.65 15.25
N LEU A 248 3.70 0.41 13.98
CA LEU A 248 3.95 1.45 12.99
C LEU A 248 2.64 1.81 12.30
N VAL A 249 2.20 3.04 12.43
CA VAL A 249 1.08 3.60 11.67
C VAL A 249 1.58 4.56 10.61
N MET A 250 0.97 4.55 9.43
CA MET A 250 1.35 5.45 8.36
C MET A 250 0.16 5.85 7.49
N ARG A 251 0.18 7.07 6.99
CA ARG A 251 -0.69 7.56 5.93
C ARG A 251 0.11 7.74 4.66
N ALA A 252 -0.32 7.08 3.59
CA ALA A 252 0.16 7.31 2.25
C ALA A 252 -0.91 8.05 1.44
N SER A 253 -0.50 9.08 0.72
CA SER A 253 -1.33 9.82 -0.22
C SER A 253 -0.82 9.61 -1.64
N VAL A 254 -1.70 9.21 -2.55
CA VAL A 254 -1.39 8.97 -3.96
C VAL A 254 -2.06 10.02 -4.81
N LYS A 255 -1.26 10.84 -5.51
CA LYS A 255 -1.75 11.88 -6.42
C LYS A 255 -1.55 11.46 -7.87
N ALA A 256 -2.59 11.53 -8.69
CA ALA A 256 -2.56 11.03 -10.06
C ALA A 256 -2.15 12.09 -11.08
N ALA A 257 -1.15 11.79 -11.91
CA ALA A 257 -0.83 12.52 -13.14
C ALA A 257 -1.79 12.13 -14.28
N LYS A 258 -2.26 10.89 -14.26
CA LYS A 258 -3.26 10.36 -15.20
C LYS A 258 -4.45 9.82 -14.41
N ALA A 259 -5.67 10.10 -14.86
CA ALA A 259 -6.85 9.49 -14.25
C ALA A 259 -6.82 7.96 -14.43
N GLY A 260 -7.11 7.20 -13.37
CA GLY A 260 -7.07 5.75 -13.41
C GLY A 260 -7.51 5.11 -12.10
N LYS A 261 -7.68 3.78 -12.13
CA LYS A 261 -7.85 2.97 -10.92
C LYS A 261 -6.47 2.56 -10.41
N TYR A 262 -6.21 2.86 -9.15
CA TYR A 262 -4.93 2.63 -8.52
C TYR A 262 -5.07 1.80 -7.25
N ARG A 263 -4.00 1.12 -6.90
CA ARG A 263 -3.86 0.38 -5.64
C ARG A 263 -2.54 0.77 -4.99
N ILE A 264 -2.44 0.68 -3.67
CA ILE A 264 -1.22 0.99 -2.93
C ILE A 264 -0.84 -0.16 -2.00
N GLY A 265 0.45 -0.53 -2.01
CA GLY A 265 1.03 -1.47 -1.07
C GLY A 265 2.25 -0.88 -0.38
N ALA A 266 2.62 -1.48 0.74
CA ALA A 266 3.80 -1.12 1.51
C ALA A 266 4.56 -2.37 1.93
N TRP A 267 5.89 -2.29 1.96
CA TRP A 267 6.78 -3.29 2.54
C TRP A 267 7.63 -2.64 3.63
N LEU A 268 7.73 -3.29 4.77
CA LEU A 268 8.79 -2.99 5.72
C LEU A 268 10.06 -3.67 5.23
N LEU A 269 11.12 -2.91 5.07
CA LEU A 269 12.46 -3.38 4.72
C LEU A 269 13.39 -3.25 5.91
N GLU A 270 14.35 -4.17 6.03
CA GLU A 270 15.47 -4.10 6.99
C GLU A 270 16.79 -4.29 6.26
N ASP A 271 17.76 -3.43 6.57
CA ASP A 271 19.14 -3.49 6.07
C ASP A 271 20.08 -4.12 7.11
N GLY A 272 21.20 -4.65 6.65
CA GLY A 272 22.28 -5.12 7.51
C GLY A 272 22.05 -6.49 8.15
N ILE A 273 21.17 -7.32 7.62
CA ILE A 273 20.92 -8.67 8.14
C ILE A 273 22.09 -9.57 7.80
N TYR A 274 22.75 -10.13 8.84
CA TYR A 274 23.88 -11.02 8.64
C TYR A 274 23.43 -12.46 8.37
N GLY A 275 23.86 -13.04 7.25
CA GLY A 275 23.65 -14.42 6.86
C GLY A 275 24.72 -14.91 5.88
N LYS A 276 25.35 -16.05 6.14
CA LYS A 276 26.35 -16.60 5.22
C LYS A 276 25.70 -16.94 3.87
N GLN A 277 26.17 -16.30 2.81
CA GLN A 277 25.68 -16.50 1.47
C GLN A 277 26.46 -17.61 0.75
N THR A 278 25.78 -18.65 0.31
CA THR A 278 26.35 -19.70 -0.54
C THR A 278 26.75 -19.13 -1.89
N GLY A 279 27.95 -19.47 -2.39
CA GLY A 279 28.46 -18.98 -3.67
C GLY A 279 28.92 -17.52 -3.67
N ALA A 280 28.98 -16.87 -2.52
CA ALA A 280 29.48 -15.50 -2.37
C ALA A 280 30.95 -15.40 -2.80
N PRO A 281 31.35 -14.37 -3.57
CA PRO A 281 32.74 -14.15 -3.93
C PRO A 281 33.60 -13.68 -2.75
N ASP A 282 33.00 -13.04 -1.76
CA ASP A 282 33.64 -12.58 -0.51
C ASP A 282 32.61 -12.34 0.60
N GLU A 283 33.06 -12.01 1.81
CA GLU A 283 32.20 -11.85 3.00
C GLU A 283 31.33 -10.59 2.96
N SER A 284 31.53 -9.64 2.06
CA SER A 284 30.64 -8.49 1.92
C SER A 284 29.23 -8.91 1.50
N TYR A 285 29.08 -10.06 0.86
CA TYR A 285 27.80 -10.66 0.50
C TYR A 285 27.07 -11.37 1.66
N TYR A 286 27.66 -11.42 2.86
CA TYR A 286 27.02 -11.96 4.06
C TYR A 286 26.15 -10.92 4.78
N VAL A 287 26.17 -9.68 4.32
CA VAL A 287 25.27 -8.62 4.78
C VAL A 287 24.22 -8.38 3.72
N HIS A 288 22.97 -8.58 4.11
CA HIS A 288 21.81 -8.46 3.23
C HIS A 288 21.06 -7.18 3.54
N ASP A 289 20.80 -6.39 2.49
CA ASP A 289 20.11 -5.11 2.57
C ASP A 289 18.79 -5.16 1.79
N HIS A 290 17.89 -4.22 2.09
CA HIS A 290 16.55 -4.11 1.49
C HIS A 290 15.68 -5.36 1.65
N CYS A 291 15.94 -6.14 2.71
CA CYS A 291 15.22 -7.40 2.98
C CYS A 291 13.78 -7.11 3.38
N ILE A 292 12.82 -7.65 2.66
CA ILE A 292 11.40 -7.56 3.00
C ILE A 292 11.16 -8.36 4.29
N ARG A 293 10.74 -7.66 5.36
CA ARG A 293 10.37 -8.28 6.63
C ARG A 293 8.86 -8.48 6.73
N LYS A 294 8.10 -7.54 6.19
CA LYS A 294 6.64 -7.57 6.22
C LYS A 294 6.03 -6.86 5.04
N PRO A 295 5.29 -7.57 4.17
CA PRO A 295 4.43 -6.95 3.17
C PRO A 295 3.07 -6.58 3.80
N ASP A 296 2.50 -5.45 3.39
CA ASP A 296 1.14 -5.01 3.70
C ASP A 296 0.46 -4.50 2.42
N ALA A 297 -0.28 -5.36 1.74
CA ALA A 297 -0.76 -5.10 0.40
C ALA A 297 -1.98 -5.93 -0.02
N GLU A 298 -2.85 -6.32 0.89
CA GLU A 298 -3.96 -7.25 0.67
C GLU A 298 -3.50 -8.64 0.16
N SER A 299 -4.48 -9.51 -0.11
CA SER A 299 -4.24 -10.77 -0.80
C SER A 299 -3.69 -10.50 -2.20
N HIS A 300 -2.75 -11.33 -2.67
CA HIS A 300 -2.03 -11.21 -3.94
C HIS A 300 -0.98 -10.11 -4.03
N PHE A 301 -0.73 -9.34 -2.97
CA PHE A 301 0.37 -8.37 -2.85
C PHE A 301 0.36 -7.21 -3.88
N MET A 302 -0.80 -6.95 -4.52
CA MET A 302 -0.94 -5.88 -5.51
C MET A 302 -1.37 -4.54 -4.92
N GLY A 303 -1.65 -4.50 -3.63
CA GLY A 303 -2.03 -3.30 -2.87
C GLY A 303 -3.52 -3.16 -2.63
N TYR A 304 -3.86 -2.26 -1.72
CA TYR A 304 -5.22 -1.87 -1.35
C TYR A 304 -5.85 -1.00 -2.44
N ASP A 305 -7.13 -1.23 -2.73
CA ASP A 305 -7.85 -0.48 -3.76
C ASP A 305 -8.11 0.96 -3.32
N LEU A 306 -7.58 1.92 -4.07
CA LEU A 306 -7.82 3.36 -3.91
C LEU A 306 -8.99 3.86 -4.80
N GLY A 307 -9.57 2.97 -5.61
CA GLY A 307 -10.60 3.34 -6.56
C GLY A 307 -10.08 4.20 -7.72
N MET A 308 -11.00 4.98 -8.32
CA MET A 308 -10.70 5.88 -9.43
C MET A 308 -10.15 7.21 -8.89
N ILE A 309 -8.92 7.56 -9.26
CA ILE A 309 -8.30 8.84 -8.94
C ILE A 309 -8.28 9.69 -10.21
N GLY A 310 -8.93 10.86 -10.19
CA GLY A 310 -8.89 11.82 -11.29
C GLY A 310 -7.53 12.51 -11.42
N LYS A 311 -7.17 13.00 -12.61
CA LYS A 311 -5.94 13.78 -12.83
C LYS A 311 -5.85 14.96 -11.86
N GLY A 312 -4.72 15.12 -11.18
CA GLY A 312 -4.47 16.17 -10.17
C GLY A 312 -5.20 15.95 -8.84
N LYS A 313 -5.94 14.84 -8.69
CA LYS A 313 -6.59 14.45 -7.44
C LYS A 313 -5.75 13.43 -6.71
N SER A 314 -5.99 13.31 -5.40
CA SER A 314 -5.34 12.33 -4.53
C SER A 314 -6.36 11.45 -3.82
N ALA A 315 -5.89 10.27 -3.40
CA ALA A 315 -6.56 9.39 -2.48
C ALA A 315 -5.56 8.90 -1.43
N ASP A 316 -6.04 8.71 -0.21
CA ASP A 316 -5.23 8.32 0.94
C ASP A 316 -5.52 6.89 1.35
N HIS A 317 -4.51 6.24 1.94
CA HIS A 317 -4.65 4.96 2.61
C HIS A 317 -3.85 4.97 3.91
N ALA A 318 -4.43 4.40 4.97
CA ALA A 318 -3.76 4.21 6.24
C ALA A 318 -3.33 2.74 6.39
N PHE A 319 -2.09 2.55 6.78
CA PHE A 319 -1.53 1.25 7.13
C PHE A 319 -1.25 1.18 8.62
N ALA A 320 -1.32 -0.02 9.18
CA ALA A 320 -0.86 -0.32 10.53
C ALA A 320 -0.11 -1.65 10.53
N MET A 321 1.17 -1.62 10.83
CA MET A 321 2.04 -2.79 10.88
C MET A 321 2.51 -3.04 12.30
N LYS A 322 2.25 -4.23 12.83
CA LYS A 322 2.90 -4.68 14.05
C LYS A 322 4.29 -5.20 13.71
N LEU A 323 5.31 -4.61 14.32
CA LEU A 323 6.70 -4.93 14.11
C LEU A 323 7.16 -6.01 15.09
N ASP A 324 8.07 -6.86 14.65
CA ASP A 324 8.71 -7.84 15.52
C ASP A 324 9.77 -7.11 16.38
N PRO A 325 9.79 -7.31 17.69
CA PRO A 325 10.78 -6.67 18.56
C PRO A 325 12.22 -7.13 18.32
N GLU A 326 12.44 -8.21 17.56
CA GLU A 326 13.77 -8.68 17.18
C GLU A 326 14.36 -7.91 15.98
N TRP A 327 13.53 -7.15 15.23
CA TRP A 327 14.02 -6.37 14.11
C TRP A 327 14.75 -5.11 14.58
N ASN A 328 15.84 -4.76 13.89
CA ASN A 328 16.57 -3.53 14.17
C ASN A 328 15.87 -2.33 13.48
N ILE A 329 15.02 -1.64 14.22
CA ILE A 329 14.21 -0.53 13.70
C ILE A 329 15.04 0.61 13.12
N ASP A 330 16.24 0.86 13.64
CA ASP A 330 17.15 1.89 13.11
C ASP A 330 17.65 1.56 11.69
N ASN A 331 17.62 0.29 11.32
CA ASN A 331 17.95 -0.20 9.98
C ASN A 331 16.71 -0.41 9.10
N CYS A 332 15.52 -0.10 9.62
CA CYS A 332 14.28 -0.31 8.87
C CYS A 332 13.87 0.91 8.06
N SER A 333 13.27 0.65 6.92
CA SER A 333 12.66 1.63 6.03
C SER A 333 11.33 1.10 5.47
N LEU A 334 10.56 1.99 4.87
CA LEU A 334 9.30 1.65 4.21
C LEU A 334 9.47 1.78 2.70
N LEU A 335 9.14 0.72 1.95
CA LEU A 335 8.98 0.77 0.51
C LEU A 335 7.48 0.80 0.21
N LEU A 336 7.00 1.90 -0.39
CA LEU A 336 5.63 2.00 -0.87
C LEU A 336 5.62 1.94 -2.39
N TYR A 337 4.60 1.29 -2.94
CA TYR A 337 4.41 1.20 -4.39
C TYR A 337 2.94 1.35 -4.75
N VAL A 338 2.70 1.88 -5.95
CA VAL A 338 1.35 2.04 -6.50
C VAL A 338 1.23 1.24 -7.78
N THR A 339 0.18 0.42 -7.87
CA THR A 339 -0.12 -0.38 -9.05
C THR A 339 -1.36 0.12 -9.78
N SER A 340 -1.46 -0.21 -11.05
CA SER A 340 -2.68 -0.10 -11.85
C SER A 340 -2.81 -1.27 -12.79
N ALA A 341 -4.04 -1.52 -13.29
CA ALA A 341 -4.28 -2.53 -14.29
C ALA A 341 -3.59 -2.16 -15.62
N SER A 342 -2.88 -3.13 -16.22
CA SER A 342 -2.36 -3.07 -17.57
C SER A 342 -2.85 -4.31 -18.33
N GLY A 343 -3.97 -4.16 -19.05
CA GLY A 343 -4.66 -5.31 -19.63
C GLY A 343 -5.22 -6.24 -18.54
N SER A 344 -4.75 -7.49 -18.48
CA SER A 344 -5.08 -8.48 -17.45
C SER A 344 -4.21 -8.37 -16.20
N ASP A 345 -3.09 -7.64 -16.27
CA ASP A 345 -2.04 -7.63 -15.25
C ASP A 345 -2.07 -6.35 -14.43
N GLN A 346 -1.45 -6.39 -13.26
CA GLN A 346 -1.19 -5.23 -12.42
C GLN A 346 0.29 -4.85 -12.55
N ILE A 347 0.56 -3.61 -12.92
CA ILE A 347 1.92 -3.08 -13.08
C ILE A 347 2.17 -2.00 -12.03
N ALA A 348 3.34 -1.98 -11.40
CA ALA A 348 3.74 -0.90 -10.53
C ALA A 348 4.02 0.37 -11.36
N ASN A 349 3.32 1.46 -11.02
CA ASN A 349 3.46 2.74 -11.72
C ASN A 349 4.57 3.59 -11.14
N ASN A 350 4.79 3.49 -9.84
CA ASN A 350 5.83 4.18 -9.11
C ASN A 350 6.09 3.50 -7.77
N ALA A 351 7.29 3.72 -7.22
CA ALA A 351 7.64 3.29 -5.88
C ALA A 351 8.58 4.29 -5.21
N VAL A 352 8.56 4.31 -3.87
CA VAL A 352 9.45 5.14 -3.04
C VAL A 352 9.95 4.35 -1.84
N ILE A 353 11.18 4.63 -1.41
CA ILE A 353 11.68 4.17 -0.11
C ILE A 353 11.78 5.40 0.80
N VAL A 354 11.26 5.28 2.02
CA VAL A 354 11.21 6.36 3.00
C VAL A 354 11.63 5.87 4.38
N PRO A 355 12.31 6.69 5.18
CA PRO A 355 12.65 6.33 6.56
C PRO A 355 11.39 6.30 7.44
N ILE A 356 11.38 5.44 8.45
CA ILE A 356 10.34 5.40 9.47
C ILE A 356 10.34 6.71 10.29
N GLY A 357 9.15 7.23 10.62
CA GLY A 357 8.96 8.39 11.48
C GLY A 357 9.33 9.73 10.83
N LYS A 358 9.45 9.77 9.49
CA LYS A 358 9.74 11.02 8.77
C LYS A 358 8.72 11.25 7.66
N PRO A 359 8.11 12.46 7.60
CA PRO A 359 7.22 12.82 6.51
C PRO A 359 8.03 13.01 5.21
N VAL A 360 7.53 12.40 4.13
CA VAL A 360 8.08 12.55 2.78
C VAL A 360 6.97 13.02 1.84
N ALA A 361 7.13 14.20 1.27
CA ALA A 361 6.19 14.78 0.32
C ALA A 361 6.35 14.17 -1.08
N TYR A 362 5.42 14.50 -1.99
CA TYR A 362 5.54 14.10 -3.40
C TYR A 362 6.85 14.57 -4.01
N GLU A 363 7.52 13.67 -4.73
CA GLU A 363 8.71 14.00 -5.51
C GLU A 363 8.32 14.40 -6.94
N TYR A 364 8.51 15.67 -7.23
CA TYR A 364 8.28 16.23 -8.57
C TYR A 364 9.56 16.23 -9.41
N ARG A 365 9.37 16.26 -10.75
CA ARG A 365 10.47 16.42 -11.73
C ARG A 365 10.80 17.89 -11.92
#